data_f853859f28c72832822d2b62305fb9ea
#
_entry.id   f853859f28c72832822d2b62305fb9ea
#
_cell.length_a   1.000
_cell.length_b   1.000
_cell.length_c   1.000
_cell.angle_alpha   90.00
_cell.angle_beta   90.00
_cell.angle_gamma   90.00
#
_symmetry.space_group_name_H-M   'P 1'
#
loop_
_entity.id
_entity.type
_entity.pdbx_description
1 polymer ?
#
loop_
_entity_poly.entity_id
_entity_poly.type
_entity_poly.pdbx_seq_one_letter_code
_entity_poly.pdbx_strand_id
1 'polypeptide(L)'
;DWEKVHNAMEMVHALEFKDRDFTAISDGQRQRILLARAICQEPEIIVLDEPTSFLDIRHKLELLTILKQMVLDHQLTVIMSLHELDLAQKISDKVICVHGEYIEKYGAPEEIFTSEYIRKLYGITRGSYNAAFGCVEMDPPRGEPQVFVIGGNGSGIPYYRKLQRQGIPFAAGVLHTNDVDCQVAGALADQVITEKPFESISQESYDKAVKLMKKCQKVICPLKDFGTVNAANRELLRLARELGILAEL
;
A
#
# COMPACT_ATOMS: atom_id res chain seq x y z
N ASP A 1 -8.14 -11.89 42.33
CA ASP A 1 -8.70 -11.13 41.21
C ASP A 1 -7.88 -9.89 40.82
N TRP A 2 -7.24 -9.18 41.81
CA TRP A 2 -6.38 -8.05 41.48
C TRP A 2 -5.12 -8.42 40.70
N GLU A 3 -4.58 -9.62 40.91
CA GLU A 3 -3.46 -10.15 40.13
C GLU A 3 -3.82 -10.30 38.66
N LYS A 4 -5.00 -10.83 38.35
CA LYS A 4 -5.48 -10.95 36.93
C LYS A 4 -5.66 -9.57 36.29
N VAL A 5 -6.18 -8.58 37.03
CA VAL A 5 -6.30 -7.22 36.53
C VAL A 5 -4.92 -6.63 36.24
N HIS A 6 -3.97 -6.80 37.15
CA HIS A 6 -2.61 -6.31 36.97
C HIS A 6 -1.94 -6.93 35.72
N ASN A 7 -1.98 -8.26 35.60
CA ASN A 7 -1.42 -8.98 34.47
C ASN A 7 -2.08 -8.55 33.14
N ALA A 8 -3.39 -8.44 33.10
CA ALA A 8 -4.10 -8.00 31.91
C ALA A 8 -3.74 -6.56 31.51
N MET A 9 -3.58 -5.66 32.46
CA MET A 9 -3.14 -4.27 32.21
C MET A 9 -1.68 -4.22 31.75
N GLU A 10 -0.81 -5.08 32.27
CA GLU A 10 0.57 -5.20 31.82
C GLU A 10 0.66 -5.68 30.39
N MET A 11 -0.10 -6.71 30.02
CA MET A 11 -0.16 -7.26 28.66
C MET A 11 -0.53 -6.23 27.60
N VAL A 12 -1.35 -5.26 27.94
CA VAL A 12 -1.77 -4.19 27.03
C VAL A 12 -1.03 -2.87 27.25
N HIS A 13 0.04 -2.88 28.05
CA HIS A 13 0.83 -1.68 28.39
C HIS A 13 -0.04 -0.54 28.95
N ALA A 14 -0.95 -0.86 29.88
CA ALA A 14 -1.91 0.08 30.45
C ALA A 14 -1.70 0.35 31.95
N LEU A 15 -0.70 -0.24 32.58
CA LEU A 15 -0.45 -0.06 34.05
C LEU A 15 -0.26 1.40 34.48
N GLU A 16 0.33 2.23 33.59
CA GLU A 16 0.55 3.65 33.88
C GLU A 16 -0.76 4.46 33.98
N PHE A 17 -1.88 3.89 33.56
CA PHE A 17 -3.20 4.55 33.60
C PHE A 17 -4.11 4.03 34.69
N LYS A 18 -3.66 3.05 35.52
CA LYS A 18 -4.50 2.33 36.48
C LYS A 18 -5.23 3.22 37.46
N ASP A 19 -4.62 4.36 37.84
CA ASP A 19 -5.16 5.31 38.81
C ASP A 19 -5.76 6.57 38.16
N ARG A 20 -5.87 6.59 36.81
CA ARG A 20 -6.43 7.72 36.06
C ARG A 20 -7.94 7.55 35.88
N ASP A 21 -8.65 8.66 35.85
CA ASP A 21 -10.06 8.67 35.47
C ASP A 21 -10.18 8.23 33.99
N PHE A 22 -11.05 7.27 33.72
CA PHE A 22 -11.29 6.73 32.38
C PHE A 22 -11.73 7.81 31.37
N THR A 23 -12.42 8.84 31.84
CA THR A 23 -12.85 9.97 31.02
C THR A 23 -11.72 10.96 30.70
N ALA A 24 -10.64 10.93 31.46
CA ALA A 24 -9.49 11.83 31.33
C ALA A 24 -8.32 11.25 30.54
N ILE A 25 -8.44 10.03 30.01
CA ILE A 25 -7.43 9.37 29.17
C ILE A 25 -7.80 9.45 27.69
N SER A 26 -6.79 9.29 26.81
CA SER A 26 -6.98 9.33 25.36
C SER A 26 -7.77 8.11 24.84
N ASP A 27 -8.32 8.20 23.62
CA ASP A 27 -9.08 7.11 23.02
C ASP A 27 -8.24 5.83 22.86
N GLY A 28 -6.96 5.94 22.47
CA GLY A 28 -6.05 4.79 22.41
C GLY A 28 -5.79 4.16 23.78
N GLN A 29 -5.70 4.99 24.83
CA GLN A 29 -5.57 4.49 26.21
C GLN A 29 -6.86 3.81 26.68
N ARG A 30 -8.03 4.36 26.32
CA ARG A 30 -9.34 3.72 26.61
C ARG A 30 -9.44 2.37 25.92
N GLN A 31 -9.07 2.26 24.64
CA GLN A 31 -9.10 0.99 23.92
C GLN A 31 -8.23 -0.07 24.60
N ARG A 32 -7.03 0.29 25.06
CA ARG A 32 -6.17 -0.64 25.83
C ARG A 32 -6.81 -1.09 27.12
N ILE A 33 -7.43 -0.18 27.89
CA ILE A 33 -8.15 -0.53 29.12
C ILE A 33 -9.35 -1.45 28.83
N LEU A 34 -10.12 -1.19 27.76
CA LEU A 34 -11.23 -2.04 27.38
C LEU A 34 -10.75 -3.43 26.96
N LEU A 35 -9.62 -3.51 26.27
CA LEU A 35 -8.98 -4.78 25.93
C LEU A 35 -8.50 -5.52 27.20
N ALA A 36 -7.85 -4.82 28.14
CA ALA A 36 -7.45 -5.42 29.43
C ALA A 36 -8.66 -5.99 30.19
N ARG A 37 -9.78 -5.29 30.18
CA ARG A 37 -11.03 -5.78 30.77
C ARG A 37 -11.52 -7.08 30.15
N ALA A 38 -11.41 -7.20 28.82
CA ALA A 38 -11.78 -8.44 28.13
C ALA A 38 -10.82 -9.58 28.47
N ILE A 39 -9.51 -9.31 28.51
CA ILE A 39 -8.44 -10.28 28.83
C ILE A 39 -8.57 -10.82 30.25
N CYS A 40 -8.95 -9.98 31.22
CA CYS A 40 -9.18 -10.39 32.62
C CYS A 40 -10.16 -11.57 32.77
N GLN A 41 -11.01 -11.79 31.78
CA GLN A 41 -11.97 -12.89 31.78
C GLN A 41 -11.34 -14.21 31.28
N GLU A 42 -10.06 -14.19 30.90
CA GLU A 42 -9.32 -15.33 30.34
C GLU A 42 -10.09 -16.02 29.21
N PRO A 43 -10.54 -15.28 28.20
CA PRO A 43 -11.35 -15.83 27.12
C PRO A 43 -10.49 -16.66 26.15
N GLU A 44 -11.09 -17.67 25.52
CA GLU A 44 -10.51 -18.38 24.39
C GLU A 44 -10.70 -17.61 23.07
N ILE A 45 -11.75 -16.78 23.01
CA ILE A 45 -12.12 -16.01 21.82
C ILE A 45 -12.45 -14.57 22.24
N ILE A 46 -11.86 -13.59 21.57
CA ILE A 46 -12.23 -12.17 21.67
C ILE A 46 -12.81 -11.72 20.33
N VAL A 47 -13.96 -11.06 20.40
CA VAL A 47 -14.60 -10.42 19.24
C VAL A 47 -14.51 -8.91 19.41
N LEU A 48 -13.95 -8.20 18.43
CA LEU A 48 -13.74 -6.75 18.43
C LEU A 48 -14.43 -6.15 17.21
N ASP A 49 -15.27 -5.18 17.45
CA ASP A 49 -15.90 -4.40 16.38
C ASP A 49 -15.14 -3.10 16.17
N GLU A 50 -14.56 -2.93 14.99
CA GLU A 50 -13.76 -1.77 14.58
C GLU A 50 -12.74 -1.28 15.62
N PRO A 51 -11.87 -2.14 16.17
CA PRO A 51 -11.01 -1.75 17.28
C PRO A 51 -9.98 -0.68 16.94
N THR A 52 -9.74 -0.41 15.64
CA THR A 52 -8.81 0.61 15.16
C THR A 52 -9.47 1.94 14.84
N SER A 53 -10.80 2.03 14.88
CA SER A 53 -11.53 3.26 14.56
C SER A 53 -11.16 4.38 15.54
N PHE A 54 -11.01 5.60 14.99
CA PHE A 54 -10.64 6.82 15.73
C PHE A 54 -9.22 6.82 16.34
N LEU A 55 -8.43 5.79 16.12
CA LEU A 55 -7.03 5.75 16.55
C LEU A 55 -6.13 6.37 15.49
N ASP A 56 -5.08 7.08 15.91
CA ASP A 56 -3.99 7.45 15.01
C ASP A 56 -3.14 6.22 14.65
N ILE A 57 -2.27 6.37 13.67
CA ILE A 57 -1.47 5.25 13.11
C ILE A 57 -0.61 4.56 14.18
N ARG A 58 -0.08 5.32 15.13
CA ARG A 58 0.75 4.77 16.20
C ARG A 58 -0.06 3.85 17.09
N HIS A 59 -1.21 4.32 17.59
CA HIS A 59 -2.07 3.55 18.48
C HIS A 59 -2.71 2.35 17.77
N LYS A 60 -3.03 2.45 16.48
CA LYS A 60 -3.45 1.31 15.66
C LYS A 60 -2.40 0.21 15.63
N LEU A 61 -1.16 0.56 15.33
CA LEU A 61 -0.06 -0.40 15.27
C LEU A 61 0.22 -1.03 16.64
N GLU A 62 0.20 -0.23 17.72
CA GLU A 62 0.37 -0.73 19.09
C GLU A 62 -0.72 -1.75 19.45
N LEU A 63 -1.99 -1.43 19.21
CA LEU A 63 -3.13 -2.32 19.48
C LEU A 63 -3.03 -3.63 18.70
N LEU A 64 -2.78 -3.55 17.39
CA LEU A 64 -2.68 -4.73 16.54
C LEU A 64 -1.47 -5.60 16.92
N THR A 65 -0.36 -5.00 17.33
CA THR A 65 0.81 -5.73 17.82
C THR A 65 0.48 -6.49 19.10
N ILE A 66 -0.19 -5.87 20.06
CA ILE A 66 -0.65 -6.51 21.30
C ILE A 66 -1.55 -7.70 20.97
N LEU A 67 -2.56 -7.50 20.11
CA LEU A 67 -3.48 -8.58 19.73
C LEU A 67 -2.74 -9.74 19.05
N LYS A 68 -1.78 -9.47 18.17
CA LYS A 68 -0.99 -10.52 17.52
C LYS A 68 -0.12 -11.30 18.51
N GLN A 69 0.51 -10.61 19.46
CA GLN A 69 1.27 -11.26 20.54
C GLN A 69 0.38 -12.19 21.38
N MET A 70 -0.83 -11.73 21.74
CA MET A 70 -1.76 -12.55 22.48
C MET A 70 -2.19 -13.82 21.74
N VAL A 71 -2.40 -13.72 20.42
CA VAL A 71 -2.69 -14.90 19.58
C VAL A 71 -1.53 -15.87 19.63
N LEU A 72 -0.28 -15.39 19.53
CA LEU A 72 0.90 -16.23 19.46
C LEU A 72 1.27 -16.83 20.83
N ASP A 73 1.22 -16.04 21.89
CA ASP A 73 1.74 -16.43 23.21
C ASP A 73 0.68 -17.12 24.08
N HIS A 74 -0.59 -16.77 23.89
CA HIS A 74 -1.69 -17.28 24.73
C HIS A 74 -2.72 -18.13 23.97
N GLN A 75 -2.48 -18.42 22.67
CA GLN A 75 -3.38 -19.19 21.80
C GLN A 75 -4.81 -18.60 21.76
N LEU A 76 -4.92 -17.28 21.92
CA LEU A 76 -6.17 -16.58 21.86
C LEU A 76 -6.67 -16.50 20.41
N THR A 77 -7.95 -16.76 20.20
CA THR A 77 -8.59 -16.47 18.92
C THR A 77 -9.14 -15.05 18.92
N VAL A 78 -8.69 -14.23 17.97
CA VAL A 78 -9.20 -12.86 17.79
C VAL A 78 -10.00 -12.78 16.50
N ILE A 79 -11.25 -12.34 16.60
CA ILE A 79 -12.12 -12.01 15.47
C ILE A 79 -12.36 -10.51 15.51
N MET A 80 -12.03 -9.79 14.45
CA MET A 80 -12.22 -8.34 14.42
C MET A 80 -12.70 -7.84 13.06
N SER A 81 -13.53 -6.80 13.07
CA SER A 81 -13.85 -6.05 11.86
C SER A 81 -12.78 -4.97 11.65
N LEU A 82 -12.33 -4.80 10.40
CA LEU A 82 -11.36 -3.76 10.01
C LEU A 82 -11.82 -3.10 8.71
N HIS A 83 -11.68 -1.78 8.64
CA HIS A 83 -11.92 -1.00 7.43
C HIS A 83 -10.65 -0.77 6.60
N GLU A 84 -9.49 -0.82 7.24
CA GLU A 84 -8.20 -0.60 6.60
C GLU A 84 -7.71 -1.89 5.92
N LEU A 85 -7.85 -1.95 4.59
CA LEU A 85 -7.47 -3.12 3.80
C LEU A 85 -6.00 -3.52 3.97
N ASP A 86 -5.12 -2.51 4.05
CA ASP A 86 -3.69 -2.73 4.20
C ASP A 86 -3.33 -3.33 5.58
N LEU A 87 -4.03 -2.93 6.63
CA LEU A 87 -3.85 -3.51 7.97
C LEU A 87 -4.46 -4.92 8.02
N ALA A 88 -5.66 -5.10 7.47
CA ALA A 88 -6.30 -6.41 7.42
C ALA A 88 -5.43 -7.43 6.67
N GLN A 89 -4.85 -7.05 5.54
CA GLN A 89 -3.94 -7.91 4.78
C GLN A 89 -2.69 -8.33 5.56
N LYS A 90 -2.16 -7.43 6.41
CA LYS A 90 -0.89 -7.65 7.13
C LYS A 90 -1.02 -8.39 8.45
N ILE A 91 -2.17 -8.26 9.12
CA ILE A 91 -2.35 -8.79 10.48
C ILE A 91 -3.08 -10.14 10.52
N SER A 92 -3.99 -10.39 9.57
CA SER A 92 -4.90 -11.52 9.62
C SER A 92 -4.23 -12.83 9.20
N ASP A 93 -4.55 -13.92 9.88
CA ASP A 93 -4.25 -15.28 9.45
C ASP A 93 -5.34 -15.82 8.51
N LYS A 94 -6.59 -15.35 8.71
CA LYS A 94 -7.75 -15.64 7.86
C LYS A 94 -8.62 -14.39 7.73
N VAL A 95 -9.26 -14.27 6.59
CA VAL A 95 -10.16 -13.16 6.26
C VAL A 95 -11.54 -13.70 5.94
N ILE A 96 -12.56 -13.05 6.51
CA ILE A 96 -13.96 -13.31 6.21
C ILE A 96 -14.50 -12.08 5.48
N CYS A 97 -14.93 -12.25 4.24
CA CYS A 97 -15.57 -11.18 3.48
C CYS A 97 -17.09 -11.30 3.62
N VAL A 98 -17.70 -10.26 4.18
CA VAL A 98 -19.14 -10.18 4.35
C VAL A 98 -19.71 -9.23 3.31
N HIS A 99 -20.73 -9.67 2.59
CA HIS A 99 -21.49 -8.83 1.67
C HIS A 99 -22.98 -8.94 1.99
N GLY A 100 -23.58 -7.84 2.43
CA GLY A 100 -24.95 -7.86 2.95
C GLY A 100 -25.07 -8.81 4.15
N GLU A 101 -25.90 -9.83 4.05
CA GLU A 101 -26.16 -10.80 5.13
C GLU A 101 -25.38 -12.11 4.98
N TYR A 102 -24.49 -12.21 4.00
CA TYR A 102 -23.82 -13.46 3.65
C TYR A 102 -22.30 -13.35 3.74
N ILE A 103 -21.65 -14.45 4.11
CA ILE A 103 -20.22 -14.64 3.94
C ILE A 103 -19.99 -14.97 2.45
N GLU A 104 -19.39 -14.03 1.70
CA GLU A 104 -19.11 -14.21 0.28
C GLU A 104 -17.83 -15.02 0.08
N LYS A 105 -16.81 -14.78 0.89
CA LYS A 105 -15.53 -15.47 0.78
C LYS A 105 -14.85 -15.61 2.14
N TYR A 106 -14.09 -16.70 2.31
CA TYR A 106 -13.26 -16.97 3.46
C TYR A 106 -11.96 -17.61 3.00
N GLY A 107 -10.81 -17.15 3.50
CA GLY A 107 -9.52 -17.69 3.10
C GLY A 107 -8.33 -16.96 3.70
N ALA A 108 -7.13 -17.31 3.24
CA ALA A 108 -5.91 -16.59 3.59
C ALA A 108 -5.90 -15.19 2.95
N PRO A 109 -5.19 -14.21 3.55
CA PRO A 109 -5.08 -12.87 2.99
C PRO A 109 -4.65 -12.86 1.51
N GLU A 110 -3.68 -13.70 1.14
CA GLU A 110 -3.14 -13.80 -0.22
C GLU A 110 -4.18 -14.27 -1.25
N GLU A 111 -5.20 -15.02 -0.81
CA GLU A 111 -6.29 -15.50 -1.66
C GLU A 111 -7.41 -14.44 -1.80
N ILE A 112 -7.53 -13.57 -0.82
CA ILE A 112 -8.61 -12.57 -0.72
C ILE A 112 -8.17 -11.23 -1.32
N PHE A 113 -7.00 -10.72 -0.93
CA PHE A 113 -6.55 -9.37 -1.31
C PHE A 113 -5.96 -9.34 -2.73
N THR A 114 -6.72 -9.82 -3.71
CA THR A 114 -6.40 -9.67 -5.13
C THR A 114 -7.06 -8.42 -5.70
N SER A 115 -6.41 -7.78 -6.68
CA SER A 115 -6.94 -6.55 -7.30
C SER A 115 -8.33 -6.75 -7.89
N GLU A 116 -8.57 -7.90 -8.51
CA GLU A 116 -9.85 -8.22 -9.13
C GLU A 116 -10.96 -8.41 -8.08
N TYR A 117 -10.69 -9.20 -7.02
CA TYR A 117 -11.70 -9.48 -6.00
C TYR A 117 -12.05 -8.24 -5.17
N ILE A 118 -11.04 -7.47 -4.74
CA ILE A 118 -11.26 -6.22 -3.99
C ILE A 118 -12.04 -5.21 -4.83
N ARG A 119 -11.70 -5.08 -6.12
CA ARG A 119 -12.47 -4.23 -7.04
C ARG A 119 -13.95 -4.62 -7.10
N LYS A 120 -14.24 -5.92 -7.19
CA LYS A 120 -15.62 -6.45 -7.21
C LYS A 120 -16.32 -6.22 -5.87
N LEU A 121 -15.69 -6.61 -4.77
CA LEU A 121 -16.26 -6.55 -3.42
C LEU A 121 -16.70 -5.12 -3.04
N TYR A 122 -15.85 -4.13 -3.35
CA TYR A 122 -16.12 -2.71 -3.03
C TYR A 122 -16.81 -1.96 -4.16
N GLY A 123 -17.12 -2.60 -5.28
CA GLY A 123 -17.75 -1.94 -6.44
C GLY A 123 -16.90 -0.79 -6.99
N ILE A 124 -15.56 -0.92 -6.97
CA ILE A 124 -14.64 0.14 -7.40
C ILE A 124 -14.78 0.35 -8.90
N THR A 125 -15.36 1.50 -9.28
CA THR A 125 -15.55 1.92 -10.68
C THR A 125 -14.49 2.93 -11.13
N ARG A 126 -13.79 3.57 -10.18
CA ARG A 126 -12.70 4.52 -10.43
C ARG A 126 -11.54 4.22 -9.53
N GLY A 127 -10.32 4.35 -10.06
CA GLY A 127 -9.11 3.92 -9.37
C GLY A 127 -8.91 2.40 -9.42
N SER A 128 -7.92 1.93 -8.70
CA SER A 128 -7.54 0.53 -8.63
C SER A 128 -7.04 0.16 -7.24
N TYR A 129 -7.06 -1.13 -6.92
CA TYR A 129 -6.39 -1.68 -5.75
C TYR A 129 -5.11 -2.37 -6.19
N ASN A 130 -3.99 -1.95 -5.61
CA ASN A 130 -2.70 -2.59 -5.84
C ASN A 130 -2.48 -3.66 -4.76
N ALA A 131 -2.64 -4.92 -5.14
CA ALA A 131 -2.51 -6.04 -4.21
C ALA A 131 -1.08 -6.22 -3.65
N ALA A 132 -0.04 -5.83 -4.41
CA ALA A 132 1.35 -5.95 -3.98
C ALA A 132 1.69 -4.99 -2.82
N PHE A 133 1.05 -3.82 -2.79
CA PHE A 133 1.27 -2.81 -1.75
C PHE A 133 0.12 -2.71 -0.74
N GLY A 134 -1.00 -3.40 -0.99
CA GLY A 134 -2.18 -3.33 -0.14
C GLY A 134 -2.85 -1.95 -0.12
N CYS A 135 -2.69 -1.14 -1.18
CA CYS A 135 -3.18 0.23 -1.23
C CYS A 135 -4.05 0.51 -2.45
N VAL A 136 -4.83 1.58 -2.36
CA VAL A 136 -5.64 2.08 -3.48
C VAL A 136 -4.88 3.15 -4.24
N GLU A 137 -5.06 3.18 -5.57
CA GLU A 137 -4.55 4.21 -6.45
C GLU A 137 -5.72 4.91 -7.15
N MET A 138 -5.59 6.21 -7.33
CA MET A 138 -6.57 7.00 -8.06
C MET A 138 -6.44 6.77 -9.57
N ASP A 139 -7.49 7.10 -10.33
CA ASP A 139 -7.44 7.02 -11.81
C ASP A 139 -6.25 7.82 -12.38
N PRO A 140 -5.63 7.33 -13.46
CA PRO A 140 -4.65 8.10 -14.21
C PRO A 140 -5.29 9.37 -14.81
N PRO A 141 -4.53 10.46 -14.97
CA PRO A 141 -4.97 11.63 -15.72
C PRO A 141 -5.28 11.23 -17.17
N ARG A 142 -6.40 11.69 -17.69
CA ARG A 142 -6.85 11.37 -19.06
C ARG A 142 -6.23 12.31 -20.10
N GLY A 143 -5.88 11.77 -21.23
CA GLY A 143 -5.39 12.51 -22.39
C GLY A 143 -4.08 11.97 -22.94
N GLU A 144 -3.59 12.55 -24.02
CA GLU A 144 -2.30 12.20 -24.59
C GLU A 144 -1.16 12.55 -23.63
N PRO A 145 -0.13 11.69 -23.47
CA PRO A 145 0.98 11.93 -22.58
C PRO A 145 1.73 13.22 -22.93
N GLN A 146 1.82 14.14 -21.96
CA GLN A 146 2.56 15.39 -22.10
C GLN A 146 3.99 15.27 -21.56
N VAL A 147 4.20 14.33 -20.63
CA VAL A 147 5.49 14.10 -19.97
C VAL A 147 5.90 12.65 -20.17
N PHE A 148 7.17 12.42 -20.50
CA PHE A 148 7.77 11.10 -20.47
C PHE A 148 8.69 10.97 -19.26
N VAL A 149 8.55 9.91 -18.45
CA VAL A 149 9.37 9.71 -17.25
C VAL A 149 10.27 8.50 -17.45
N ILE A 150 11.59 8.73 -17.42
CA ILE A 150 12.62 7.67 -17.43
C ILE A 150 12.87 7.29 -15.96
N GLY A 151 12.07 6.36 -15.44
CA GLY A 151 12.15 5.87 -14.06
C GLY A 151 12.93 4.57 -13.92
N GLY A 152 12.87 4.00 -12.73
CA GLY A 152 13.44 2.73 -12.33
C GLY A 152 13.92 2.75 -10.89
N ASN A 153 13.95 1.60 -10.25
CA ASN A 153 14.38 1.43 -8.86
C ASN A 153 13.66 2.36 -7.86
N GLY A 154 12.37 2.60 -8.06
CA GLY A 154 11.53 3.47 -7.22
C GLY A 154 11.70 4.98 -7.48
N SER A 155 12.64 5.37 -8.34
CA SER A 155 12.97 6.81 -8.55
C SER A 155 11.85 7.59 -9.23
N GLY A 156 11.03 6.95 -10.05
CA GLY A 156 9.93 7.57 -10.78
C GLY A 156 8.68 7.83 -9.91
N ILE A 157 8.46 7.05 -8.86
CA ILE A 157 7.24 7.08 -8.05
C ILE A 157 6.85 8.48 -7.55
N PRO A 158 7.75 9.30 -6.98
CA PRO A 158 7.41 10.65 -6.55
C PRO A 158 6.90 11.54 -7.70
N TYR A 159 7.45 11.36 -8.89
CA TYR A 159 7.07 12.12 -10.09
C TYR A 159 5.74 11.64 -10.67
N TYR A 160 5.49 10.32 -10.72
CA TYR A 160 4.20 9.76 -11.11
C TYR A 160 3.08 10.32 -10.26
N ARG A 161 3.24 10.31 -8.93
CA ARG A 161 2.27 10.86 -7.99
C ARG A 161 2.13 12.40 -8.12
N LYS A 162 3.22 13.12 -8.41
CA LYS A 162 3.17 14.57 -8.65
C LYS A 162 2.38 14.88 -9.92
N LEU A 163 2.68 14.21 -11.02
CA LEU A 163 1.97 14.38 -12.30
C LEU A 163 0.50 14.02 -12.18
N GLN A 164 0.19 12.91 -11.53
CA GLN A 164 -1.19 12.49 -11.26
C GLN A 164 -1.96 13.55 -10.46
N ARG A 165 -1.40 14.08 -9.37
CA ARG A 165 -2.04 15.17 -8.59
C ARG A 165 -2.23 16.46 -9.37
N GLN A 166 -1.37 16.72 -10.35
CA GLN A 166 -1.47 17.88 -11.23
C GLN A 166 -2.42 17.66 -12.41
N GLY A 167 -2.97 16.47 -12.58
CA GLY A 167 -3.83 16.13 -13.71
C GLY A 167 -3.09 16.08 -15.05
N ILE A 168 -1.76 15.89 -15.03
CA ILE A 168 -0.94 15.86 -16.22
C ILE A 168 -0.76 14.42 -16.70
N PRO A 169 -1.30 14.05 -17.89
CA PRO A 169 -1.10 12.74 -18.48
C PRO A 169 0.38 12.51 -18.78
N PHE A 170 0.87 11.33 -18.45
CA PHE A 170 2.28 10.99 -18.65
C PHE A 170 2.46 9.54 -19.14
N ALA A 171 3.61 9.30 -19.72
CA ALA A 171 4.09 7.97 -20.05
C ALA A 171 5.36 7.67 -19.24
N ALA A 172 5.62 6.40 -19.00
CA ALA A 172 6.82 5.95 -18.30
C ALA A 172 7.52 4.82 -19.09
N GLY A 173 8.83 4.74 -18.98
CA GLY A 173 9.60 3.65 -19.58
C GLY A 173 11.09 3.99 -19.78
N VAL A 174 11.90 3.01 -20.21
CA VAL A 174 11.55 1.59 -20.28
C VAL A 174 11.72 0.98 -18.89
N LEU A 175 10.68 0.35 -18.35
CA LEU A 175 10.65 -0.24 -17.02
C LEU A 175 10.61 -1.78 -17.13
N HIS A 176 11.42 -2.46 -16.33
CA HIS A 176 11.30 -3.91 -16.20
C HIS A 176 10.02 -4.26 -15.43
N THR A 177 9.33 -5.34 -15.83
CA THR A 177 8.03 -5.70 -15.22
C THR A 177 8.13 -6.08 -13.73
N ASN A 178 9.34 -6.41 -13.25
CA ASN A 178 9.63 -6.67 -11.84
C ASN A 178 10.08 -5.42 -11.07
N ASP A 179 10.19 -4.26 -11.71
CA ASP A 179 10.55 -3.01 -11.04
C ASP A 179 9.34 -2.43 -10.29
N VAL A 180 9.57 -1.90 -9.10
CA VAL A 180 8.55 -1.23 -8.30
C VAL A 180 7.93 -0.03 -9.04
N ASP A 181 8.72 0.69 -9.82
CA ASP A 181 8.22 1.77 -10.69
C ASP A 181 7.20 1.27 -11.70
N CYS A 182 7.38 0.06 -12.25
CA CYS A 182 6.45 -0.53 -13.21
C CYS A 182 5.07 -0.78 -12.58
N GLN A 183 5.03 -1.24 -11.34
CA GLN A 183 3.77 -1.49 -10.61
C GLN A 183 2.99 -0.19 -10.38
N VAL A 184 3.68 0.88 -10.01
CA VAL A 184 3.02 2.19 -9.73
C VAL A 184 2.68 2.91 -11.03
N ALA A 185 3.59 2.93 -12.01
CA ALA A 185 3.33 3.53 -13.32
C ALA A 185 2.16 2.86 -14.04
N GLY A 186 2.02 1.52 -13.91
CA GLY A 186 0.90 0.78 -14.50
C GLY A 186 -0.49 1.22 -14.01
N ALA A 187 -0.56 1.79 -12.81
CA ALA A 187 -1.80 2.34 -12.26
C ALA A 187 -2.01 3.83 -12.58
N LEU A 188 -0.93 4.61 -12.73
CA LEU A 188 -0.98 6.08 -12.77
C LEU A 188 -0.65 6.70 -14.14
N ALA A 189 0.08 5.99 -15.00
CA ALA A 189 0.46 6.49 -16.32
C ALA A 189 -0.61 6.15 -17.37
N ASP A 190 -0.71 6.96 -18.40
CA ASP A 190 -1.51 6.66 -19.61
C ASP A 190 -0.89 5.49 -20.39
N GLN A 191 0.45 5.50 -20.51
CA GLN A 191 1.19 4.45 -21.21
C GLN A 191 2.48 4.09 -20.47
N VAL A 192 2.78 2.79 -20.40
CA VAL A 192 4.03 2.27 -19.85
C VAL A 192 4.71 1.40 -20.88
N ILE A 193 5.98 1.72 -21.18
CA ILE A 193 6.82 0.84 -22.01
C ILE A 193 7.58 -0.09 -21.08
N THR A 194 7.39 -1.39 -21.27
CA THR A 194 7.97 -2.41 -20.38
C THR A 194 8.95 -3.31 -21.09
N GLU A 195 9.82 -3.92 -20.29
CA GLU A 195 10.74 -4.99 -20.71
C GLU A 195 10.64 -6.16 -19.73
N LYS A 196 11.09 -7.33 -20.15
CA LYS A 196 11.09 -8.53 -19.31
C LYS A 196 12.07 -8.41 -18.16
N PRO A 197 11.79 -9.09 -17.03
CA PRO A 197 12.67 -9.08 -15.87
C PRO A 197 14.10 -9.52 -16.23
N PHE A 198 15.08 -8.79 -15.72
CA PHE A 198 16.51 -9.14 -15.83
C PHE A 198 17.08 -9.18 -17.26
N GLU A 199 16.30 -8.98 -18.30
CA GLU A 199 16.78 -8.88 -19.67
C GLU A 199 17.27 -7.46 -19.97
N SER A 200 18.21 -7.31 -20.92
CA SER A 200 18.56 -5.99 -21.45
C SER A 200 17.38 -5.43 -22.22
N ILE A 201 17.17 -4.10 -22.12
CA ILE A 201 16.13 -3.43 -22.90
C ILE A 201 16.33 -3.74 -24.39
N SER A 202 15.32 -4.32 -25.01
CA SER A 202 15.31 -4.68 -26.42
C SER A 202 15.26 -3.44 -27.30
N GLN A 203 15.73 -3.57 -28.56
CA GLN A 203 15.64 -2.49 -29.54
C GLN A 203 14.18 -2.10 -29.80
N GLU A 204 13.27 -3.07 -29.77
CA GLU A 204 11.83 -2.82 -29.95
C GLU A 204 11.26 -1.93 -28.85
N SER A 205 11.55 -2.23 -27.56
CA SER A 205 11.12 -1.43 -26.43
C SER A 205 11.75 -0.04 -26.43
N TYR A 206 13.03 0.05 -26.81
CA TYR A 206 13.72 1.32 -26.98
C TYR A 206 13.06 2.21 -28.05
N ASP A 207 12.80 1.65 -29.24
CA ASP A 207 12.20 2.39 -30.36
C ASP A 207 10.76 2.87 -30.02
N LYS A 208 9.99 2.03 -29.30
CA LYS A 208 8.68 2.43 -28.77
C LYS A 208 8.80 3.61 -27.80
N ALA A 209 9.77 3.55 -26.89
CA ALA A 209 10.03 4.62 -25.93
C ALA A 209 10.45 5.92 -26.64
N VAL A 210 11.35 5.87 -27.61
CA VAL A 210 11.76 7.02 -28.42
C VAL A 210 10.57 7.65 -29.14
N LYS A 211 9.72 6.82 -29.77
CA LYS A 211 8.54 7.29 -30.51
C LYS A 211 7.56 8.00 -29.59
N LEU A 212 7.34 7.46 -28.39
CA LEU A 212 6.41 8.03 -27.40
C LEU A 212 7.01 9.29 -26.76
N MET A 213 8.29 9.25 -26.37
CA MET A 213 9.02 10.38 -25.80
C MET A 213 9.01 11.61 -26.72
N LYS A 214 9.19 11.41 -28.04
CA LYS A 214 9.16 12.51 -29.04
C LYS A 214 7.79 13.18 -29.19
N LYS A 215 6.72 12.54 -28.76
CA LYS A 215 5.38 13.14 -28.73
C LYS A 215 5.15 13.98 -27.46
N CYS A 216 5.92 13.75 -26.41
CA CYS A 216 5.80 14.46 -25.16
C CYS A 216 6.48 15.84 -25.21
N GLN A 217 5.96 16.78 -24.46
CA GLN A 217 6.50 18.14 -24.35
C GLN A 217 7.77 18.19 -23.48
N LYS A 218 7.86 17.27 -22.51
CA LYS A 218 8.96 17.22 -21.53
C LYS A 218 9.35 15.79 -21.20
N VAL A 219 10.61 15.61 -20.85
CA VAL A 219 11.15 14.37 -20.27
C VAL A 219 11.66 14.64 -18.87
N ILE A 220 11.31 13.78 -17.93
CA ILE A 220 11.85 13.79 -16.56
C ILE A 220 12.65 12.51 -16.39
N CYS A 221 13.90 12.61 -15.91
CA CYS A 221 14.73 11.44 -15.65
C CYS A 221 15.25 11.49 -14.20
N PRO A 222 14.49 10.96 -13.22
CA PRO A 222 14.95 10.82 -11.86
C PRO A 222 15.95 9.67 -11.65
N LEU A 223 16.07 8.77 -12.63
CA LEU A 223 16.99 7.64 -12.56
C LEU A 223 18.44 8.12 -12.59
N LYS A 224 19.23 7.75 -11.57
CA LYS A 224 20.63 8.14 -11.42
C LYS A 224 21.59 7.06 -11.88
N ASP A 225 21.22 5.80 -11.66
CA ASP A 225 22.09 4.65 -11.90
C ASP A 225 21.62 3.85 -13.12
N PHE A 226 22.56 3.64 -14.03
CA PHE A 226 22.34 2.89 -15.27
C PHE A 226 23.30 1.70 -15.30
N GLY A 227 22.75 0.49 -15.17
CA GLY A 227 23.47 -0.78 -15.28
C GLY A 227 23.40 -1.36 -16.69
N THR A 228 23.78 -2.63 -16.82
CA THR A 228 23.76 -3.33 -18.11
C THR A 228 22.34 -3.56 -18.64
N VAL A 229 21.41 -3.97 -17.78
CA VAL A 229 20.05 -4.31 -18.18
C VAL A 229 19.22 -3.08 -18.61
N ASN A 230 19.48 -1.91 -18.01
CA ASN A 230 18.77 -0.67 -18.32
C ASN A 230 19.66 0.37 -19.06
N ALA A 231 20.75 -0.07 -19.68
CA ALA A 231 21.71 0.81 -20.38
C ALA A 231 21.03 1.69 -21.45
N ALA A 232 20.03 1.16 -22.14
CA ALA A 232 19.27 1.89 -23.16
C ALA A 232 18.52 3.11 -22.59
N ASN A 233 18.17 3.14 -21.31
CA ASN A 233 17.58 4.31 -20.67
C ASN A 233 18.58 5.48 -20.59
N ARG A 234 19.89 5.22 -20.54
CA ARG A 234 20.92 6.26 -20.66
C ARG A 234 20.92 6.92 -22.04
N GLU A 235 20.69 6.11 -23.08
CA GLU A 235 20.58 6.64 -24.45
C GLU A 235 19.28 7.46 -24.63
N LEU A 236 18.17 7.04 -24.02
CA LEU A 236 16.94 7.87 -23.97
C LEU A 236 17.20 9.22 -23.29
N LEU A 237 17.92 9.23 -22.17
CA LEU A 237 18.27 10.47 -21.46
C LEU A 237 19.16 11.37 -22.34
N ARG A 238 20.15 10.79 -23.04
CA ARG A 238 21.00 11.54 -23.97
C ARG A 238 20.17 12.18 -25.09
N LEU A 239 19.29 11.37 -25.71
CA LEU A 239 18.42 11.86 -26.76
C LEU A 239 17.48 12.98 -26.28
N ALA A 240 16.94 12.87 -25.06
CA ALA A 240 16.09 13.92 -24.49
C ALA A 240 16.83 15.26 -24.31
N ARG A 241 18.13 15.20 -23.96
CA ARG A 241 19.01 16.40 -23.90
C ARG A 241 19.26 16.99 -25.27
N GLU A 242 19.58 16.17 -26.26
CA GLU A 242 19.83 16.60 -27.63
C GLU A 242 18.59 17.26 -28.25
N LEU A 243 17.40 16.78 -27.92
CA LEU A 243 16.12 17.34 -28.36
C LEU A 243 15.69 18.59 -27.57
N GLY A 244 16.41 18.95 -26.49
CA GLY A 244 16.07 20.11 -25.65
C GLY A 244 14.76 19.97 -24.85
N ILE A 245 14.28 18.74 -24.64
CA ILE A 245 13.03 18.46 -23.92
C ILE A 245 13.24 17.91 -22.51
N LEU A 246 14.49 17.74 -22.06
CA LEU A 246 14.77 17.30 -20.71
C LEU A 246 14.46 18.43 -19.71
N ALA A 247 13.60 18.12 -18.75
CA ALA A 247 13.29 19.05 -17.65
C ALA A 247 14.38 18.98 -16.56
N GLU A 248 14.69 20.12 -15.94
CA GLU A 248 15.45 20.17 -14.69
C GLU A 248 14.61 19.59 -13.55
N LEU A 249 15.25 18.84 -12.64
CA LEU A 249 14.61 18.15 -11.51
C LEU A 249 14.48 19.05 -10.28
#